data_0a28ebf078c74b85ea428665cff3058d
#
_entry.id   0a28ebf078c74b85ea428665cff3058d
#
_cell.length_a   1.000
_cell.length_b   1.000
_cell.length_c   1.000
_cell.angle_alpha   90.00
_cell.angle_beta   90.00
_cell.angle_gamma   90.00
#
_symmetry.space_group_name_H-M   'P 1'
#
loop_
_entity.id
_entity.type
_entity.pdbx_description
1 polymer ?
#
loop_
_entity_poly.entity_id
_entity_poly.type
_entity_poly.pdbx_seq_one_letter_code
_entity_poly.pdbx_strand_id
1 'polypeptide(L)'
;MTDDPLAWLVSLEGVASAFAATRDGIDVMLRDRGLRRTTPDTTAESLLRGAHASAVLEGSTSTLAEVRESGGDAIAQDAVRLSTELLSLVPVLRQAPLQAFARLHALAAAGRLPDAELGRPRGRQEVERLRGLGDLLSADRSTPALIIASVVHADLATVAPFGSHNGIVARAAERLVLVARGVDPTSLVVPEAGHLALREEYESNLRGYASGQRSGIHSWLLYAAEAFSAGAEASPLRRDAL
;
A
#
# COMPACT_ATOMS: atom_id res chain seq x y z
N MET A 1 4.81 28.42 9.95
CA MET A 1 5.29 27.04 9.97
C MET A 1 4.16 26.23 10.59
N THR A 2 3.36 25.57 9.77
CA THR A 2 2.37 24.61 10.28
C THR A 2 3.15 23.42 10.84
N ASP A 3 2.94 23.14 12.13
CA ASP A 3 3.58 22.04 12.83
C ASP A 3 3.14 20.73 12.16
N ASP A 4 4.06 19.97 11.56
CA ASP A 4 3.71 18.68 10.92
C ASP A 4 3.38 17.66 12.02
N PRO A 5 2.12 17.21 12.17
CA PRO A 5 1.72 16.34 13.25
C PRO A 5 2.38 14.95 13.19
N LEU A 6 3.06 14.61 12.09
CA LEU A 6 3.82 13.37 11.94
C LEU A 6 5.34 13.56 12.20
N ALA A 7 5.81 14.78 12.45
CA ALA A 7 7.25 15.03 12.66
C ALA A 7 7.86 14.17 13.77
N TRP A 8 7.07 13.84 14.81
CA TRP A 8 7.52 13.00 15.91
C TRP A 8 7.83 11.55 15.48
N LEU A 9 7.21 11.04 14.40
CA LEU A 9 7.49 9.71 13.86
C LEU A 9 8.92 9.62 13.33
N VAL A 10 9.38 10.68 12.67
CA VAL A 10 10.74 10.76 12.13
C VAL A 10 11.77 10.82 13.27
N SER A 11 11.40 11.33 14.45
CA SER A 11 12.26 11.40 15.63
C SER A 11 12.40 10.08 16.41
N LEU A 12 11.63 9.05 16.04
CA LEU A 12 11.77 7.72 16.66
C LEU A 12 13.11 7.10 16.26
N GLU A 13 13.72 6.38 17.21
CA GLU A 13 15.04 5.78 17.02
C GLU A 13 15.08 4.88 15.79
N GLY A 14 16.08 5.07 14.94
CA GLY A 14 16.29 4.27 13.74
C GLY A 14 15.32 4.54 12.57
N VAL A 15 14.18 5.19 12.79
CA VAL A 15 13.15 5.40 11.75
C VAL A 15 13.69 6.23 10.59
N ALA A 16 14.26 7.39 10.86
CA ALA A 16 14.80 8.27 9.82
C ALA A 16 15.84 7.58 8.95
N SER A 17 16.79 6.86 9.56
CA SER A 17 17.86 6.16 8.85
C SER A 17 17.34 4.95 8.05
N ALA A 18 16.40 4.18 8.62
CA ALA A 18 15.80 3.03 7.93
C ALA A 18 15.07 3.48 6.66
N PHE A 19 14.20 4.49 6.76
CA PHE A 19 13.48 4.99 5.58
C PHE A 19 14.38 5.71 4.57
N ALA A 20 15.45 6.38 5.01
CA ALA A 20 16.44 6.96 4.08
C ALA A 20 17.16 5.85 3.29
N ALA A 21 17.64 4.81 3.95
CA ALA A 21 18.30 3.67 3.28
C ALA A 21 17.35 2.96 2.30
N THR A 22 16.11 2.74 2.69
CA THR A 22 15.08 2.18 1.81
C THR A 22 14.82 3.07 0.59
N ARG A 23 14.69 4.38 0.79
CA ARG A 23 14.52 5.33 -0.30
C ARG A 23 15.69 5.31 -1.28
N ASP A 24 16.93 5.30 -0.77
CA ASP A 24 18.14 5.22 -1.58
C ASP A 24 18.18 3.92 -2.40
N GLY A 25 17.80 2.79 -1.80
CA GLY A 25 17.69 1.50 -2.49
C GLY A 25 16.68 1.52 -3.63
N ILE A 26 15.50 2.09 -3.41
CA ILE A 26 14.47 2.28 -4.45
C ILE A 26 15.00 3.20 -5.55
N ASP A 27 15.60 4.32 -5.22
CA ASP A 27 16.13 5.28 -6.18
C ASP A 27 17.28 4.68 -7.03
N VAL A 28 18.14 3.85 -6.45
CA VAL A 28 19.17 3.10 -7.19
C VAL A 28 18.51 2.13 -8.17
N MET A 29 17.55 1.32 -7.72
CA MET A 29 16.82 0.39 -8.58
C MET A 29 16.17 1.10 -9.77
N LEU A 30 15.46 2.21 -9.52
CA LEU A 30 14.75 2.96 -10.56
C LEU A 30 15.71 3.64 -11.54
N ARG A 31 16.85 4.18 -11.07
CA ARG A 31 17.87 4.84 -11.94
C ARG A 31 18.62 3.86 -12.82
N ASP A 32 19.08 2.74 -12.27
CA ASP A 32 19.94 1.81 -12.98
C ASP A 32 19.20 1.00 -14.04
N ARG A 33 17.95 0.63 -13.76
CA ARG A 33 17.20 -0.32 -14.59
C ARG A 33 15.81 0.17 -15.00
N GLY A 34 15.14 1.00 -14.18
CA GLY A 34 13.74 1.34 -14.33
C GLY A 34 13.47 2.33 -15.46
N LEU A 35 14.01 3.52 -15.38
CA LEU A 35 13.67 4.61 -16.31
C LEU A 35 14.05 4.34 -17.77
N ARG A 36 15.08 3.50 -18.01
CA ARG A 36 15.54 3.13 -19.35
C ARG A 36 14.83 1.91 -19.94
N ARG A 37 14.12 1.12 -19.14
CA ARG A 37 13.50 -0.16 -19.52
C ARG A 37 12.07 -0.32 -19.06
N THR A 38 11.48 0.71 -18.46
CA THR A 38 10.07 0.67 -18.04
C THR A 38 9.19 0.70 -19.26
N THR A 39 8.45 -0.38 -19.43
CA THR A 39 7.40 -0.49 -20.44
C THR A 39 6.05 -0.62 -19.75
N PRO A 40 4.94 -0.36 -20.42
CA PRO A 40 3.62 -0.64 -19.87
C PRO A 40 3.50 -2.09 -19.35
N ASP A 41 4.11 -3.06 -20.02
CA ASP A 41 4.11 -4.46 -19.62
C ASP A 41 4.86 -4.69 -18.28
N THR A 42 5.96 -3.95 -18.05
CA THR A 42 6.70 -4.05 -16.78
C THR A 42 5.85 -3.52 -15.61
N THR A 43 5.15 -2.41 -15.82
CA THR A 43 4.20 -1.88 -14.82
C THR A 43 3.03 -2.82 -14.60
N ALA A 44 2.46 -3.39 -15.66
CA ALA A 44 1.39 -4.36 -15.57
C ALA A 44 1.82 -5.62 -14.78
N GLU A 45 3.01 -6.14 -15.05
CA GLU A 45 3.58 -7.27 -14.28
C GLU A 45 3.78 -6.92 -12.80
N SER A 46 4.25 -5.71 -12.48
CA SER A 46 4.39 -5.26 -11.09
C SER A 46 3.03 -5.20 -10.39
N LEU A 47 2.01 -4.67 -11.04
CA LEU A 47 0.65 -4.60 -10.51
C LEU A 47 0.07 -5.99 -10.30
N LEU A 48 0.31 -6.91 -11.24
CA LEU A 48 -0.17 -8.30 -11.15
C LEU A 48 0.49 -9.06 -9.99
N ARG A 49 1.81 -8.91 -9.81
CA ARG A 49 2.54 -9.47 -8.64
C ARG A 49 1.97 -8.92 -7.33
N GLY A 50 1.69 -7.62 -7.28
CA GLY A 50 1.09 -7.00 -6.11
C GLY A 50 -0.32 -7.51 -5.83
N ALA A 51 -1.17 -7.66 -6.85
CA ALA A 51 -2.50 -8.23 -6.72
C ALA A 51 -2.44 -9.66 -6.16
N HIS A 52 -1.58 -10.50 -6.73
CA HIS A 52 -1.37 -11.87 -6.25
C HIS A 52 -0.91 -11.89 -4.78
N ALA A 53 0.16 -11.15 -4.44
CA ALA A 53 0.68 -11.09 -3.07
C ALA A 53 -0.39 -10.59 -2.08
N SER A 54 -1.16 -9.57 -2.48
CA SER A 54 -2.25 -9.05 -1.68
C SER A 54 -3.36 -10.07 -1.46
N ALA A 55 -3.71 -10.85 -2.48
CA ALA A 55 -4.69 -11.92 -2.38
C ALA A 55 -4.24 -13.06 -1.46
N VAL A 56 -2.97 -13.47 -1.58
CA VAL A 56 -2.39 -14.51 -0.71
C VAL A 56 -2.39 -14.09 0.76
N LEU A 57 -2.14 -12.83 1.05
CA LEU A 57 -2.25 -12.26 2.42
C LEU A 57 -3.68 -12.33 2.96
N GLU A 58 -4.70 -12.29 2.10
CA GLU A 58 -6.11 -12.46 2.47
C GLU A 58 -6.58 -13.94 2.42
N GLY A 59 -5.66 -14.87 2.21
CA GLY A 59 -5.96 -16.31 2.23
C GLY A 59 -6.27 -16.94 0.88
N SER A 60 -6.02 -16.24 -0.24
CA SER A 60 -6.06 -16.87 -1.57
C SER A 60 -5.03 -17.99 -1.67
N THR A 61 -5.41 -19.07 -2.34
CA THR A 61 -4.49 -20.17 -2.67
C THR A 61 -4.05 -20.16 -4.13
N SER A 62 -4.47 -19.16 -4.88
CA SER A 62 -4.12 -19.01 -6.30
C SER A 62 -2.65 -18.75 -6.49
N THR A 63 -2.06 -19.40 -7.48
CA THR A 63 -0.69 -19.15 -7.92
C THR A 63 -0.60 -17.89 -8.79
N LEU A 64 0.58 -17.30 -8.88
CA LEU A 64 0.81 -16.17 -9.79
C LEU A 64 0.58 -16.56 -11.27
N ALA A 65 0.85 -17.81 -11.64
CA ALA A 65 0.60 -18.31 -12.99
C ALA A 65 -0.89 -18.31 -13.33
N GLU A 66 -1.74 -18.84 -12.43
CA GLU A 66 -3.20 -18.80 -12.60
C GLU A 66 -3.72 -17.38 -12.71
N VAL A 67 -3.21 -16.46 -11.90
CA VAL A 67 -3.60 -15.06 -11.95
C VAL A 67 -3.22 -14.39 -13.29
N ARG A 68 -2.05 -14.73 -13.86
CA ARG A 68 -1.64 -14.24 -15.20
C ARG A 68 -2.56 -14.73 -16.32
N GLU A 69 -3.10 -15.91 -16.20
CA GLU A 69 -4.04 -16.49 -17.17
C GLU A 69 -5.49 -15.99 -16.94
N SER A 70 -5.67 -14.92 -16.16
CA SER A 70 -6.98 -14.40 -15.78
C SER A 70 -7.85 -15.37 -15.00
N GLY A 71 -7.20 -16.37 -14.36
CA GLY A 71 -7.80 -17.34 -13.47
C GLY A 71 -7.69 -16.91 -12.01
N GLY A 72 -7.72 -17.93 -11.13
CA GLY A 72 -7.62 -17.75 -9.69
C GLY A 72 -8.97 -17.72 -8.98
N ASP A 73 -8.90 -17.78 -7.65
CA ASP A 73 -10.08 -17.74 -6.79
C ASP A 73 -10.70 -16.33 -6.69
N ALA A 74 -11.81 -16.26 -5.98
CA ALA A 74 -12.56 -15.01 -5.83
C ALA A 74 -11.73 -13.87 -5.26
N ILE A 75 -10.84 -14.15 -4.28
CA ILE A 75 -10.00 -13.15 -3.62
C ILE A 75 -8.94 -12.61 -4.61
N ALA A 76 -8.33 -13.52 -5.38
CA ALA A 76 -7.37 -13.13 -6.42
C ALA A 76 -8.01 -12.24 -7.49
N GLN A 77 -9.21 -12.61 -7.97
CA GLN A 77 -9.97 -11.82 -8.95
C GLN A 77 -10.33 -10.42 -8.40
N ASP A 78 -10.70 -10.31 -7.12
CA ASP A 78 -11.01 -9.03 -6.47
C ASP A 78 -9.77 -8.12 -6.38
N ALA A 79 -8.61 -8.68 -6.02
CA ALA A 79 -7.34 -7.96 -5.97
C ALA A 79 -6.87 -7.51 -7.37
N VAL A 80 -7.01 -8.37 -8.38
CA VAL A 80 -6.67 -8.05 -9.78
C VAL A 80 -7.55 -6.92 -10.31
N ARG A 81 -8.86 -7.00 -10.11
CA ARG A 81 -9.81 -5.96 -10.54
C ARG A 81 -9.42 -4.58 -9.98
N LEU A 82 -9.07 -4.51 -8.68
CA LEU A 82 -8.59 -3.29 -8.07
C LEU A 82 -7.27 -2.82 -8.69
N SER A 83 -6.30 -3.73 -8.84
CA SER A 83 -4.96 -3.40 -9.35
C SER A 83 -4.99 -2.88 -10.79
N THR A 84 -5.88 -3.38 -11.63
CA THR A 84 -6.05 -2.93 -13.02
C THR A 84 -6.40 -1.44 -13.10
N GLU A 85 -7.21 -0.95 -12.17
CA GLU A 85 -7.67 0.44 -12.13
C GLU A 85 -6.82 1.33 -11.20
N LEU A 86 -5.87 0.76 -10.46
CA LEU A 86 -5.16 1.43 -9.37
C LEU A 86 -4.54 2.76 -9.79
N LEU A 87 -3.77 2.77 -10.87
CA LEU A 87 -3.03 3.96 -11.30
C LEU A 87 -3.93 5.07 -11.83
N SER A 88 -5.14 4.74 -12.29
CA SER A 88 -6.15 5.73 -12.68
C SER A 88 -6.63 6.58 -11.49
N LEU A 89 -6.43 6.07 -10.26
CA LEU A 89 -6.82 6.76 -9.03
C LEU A 89 -5.76 7.74 -8.49
N VAL A 90 -4.56 7.81 -9.09
CA VAL A 90 -3.51 8.75 -8.65
C VAL A 90 -3.99 10.21 -8.63
N PRO A 91 -4.61 10.75 -9.68
CA PRO A 91 -5.16 12.11 -9.65
C PRO A 91 -6.26 12.27 -8.60
N VAL A 92 -7.08 11.23 -8.41
CA VAL A 92 -8.17 11.25 -7.42
C VAL A 92 -7.60 11.31 -6.01
N LEU A 93 -6.56 10.50 -5.69
CA LEU A 93 -5.91 10.55 -4.37
C LEU A 93 -5.35 11.94 -4.05
N ARG A 94 -4.76 12.61 -5.05
CA ARG A 94 -4.19 13.96 -4.87
C ARG A 94 -5.24 15.04 -4.61
N GLN A 95 -6.42 14.91 -5.19
CA GLN A 95 -7.48 15.94 -5.14
C GLN A 95 -8.54 15.64 -4.08
N ALA A 96 -8.87 14.37 -3.90
CA ALA A 96 -9.98 13.91 -3.07
C ALA A 96 -9.66 12.52 -2.45
N PRO A 97 -8.76 12.45 -1.43
CA PRO A 97 -8.31 11.19 -0.85
C PRO A 97 -9.44 10.28 -0.38
N LEU A 98 -10.50 10.85 0.21
CA LEU A 98 -11.67 10.07 0.66
C LEU A 98 -12.39 9.37 -0.51
N GLN A 99 -12.48 10.04 -1.66
CA GLN A 99 -13.04 9.42 -2.86
C GLN A 99 -12.13 8.31 -3.40
N ALA A 100 -10.81 8.47 -3.30
CA ALA A 100 -9.87 7.44 -3.69
C ALA A 100 -10.07 6.19 -2.82
N PHE A 101 -10.13 6.31 -1.50
CA PHE A 101 -10.39 5.18 -0.60
C PHE A 101 -11.73 4.50 -0.89
N ALA A 102 -12.80 5.28 -1.11
CA ALA A 102 -14.11 4.75 -1.47
C ALA A 102 -14.07 3.97 -2.80
N ARG A 103 -13.35 4.48 -3.80
CA ARG A 103 -13.19 3.81 -5.11
C ARG A 103 -12.35 2.55 -5.01
N LEU A 104 -11.25 2.57 -4.23
CA LEU A 104 -10.46 1.36 -3.97
C LEU A 104 -11.32 0.25 -3.38
N HIS A 105 -12.14 0.57 -2.36
CA HIS A 105 -13.05 -0.42 -1.77
C HIS A 105 -14.12 -0.87 -2.77
N ALA A 106 -14.75 0.06 -3.51
CA ALA A 106 -15.76 -0.29 -4.49
C ALA A 106 -15.22 -1.24 -5.57
N LEU A 107 -13.98 -1.04 -6.03
CA LEU A 107 -13.32 -1.92 -6.98
C LEU A 107 -13.02 -3.29 -6.37
N ALA A 108 -12.48 -3.34 -5.14
CA ALA A 108 -12.17 -4.60 -4.47
C ALA A 108 -13.44 -5.44 -4.19
N ALA A 109 -14.52 -4.80 -3.70
CA ALA A 109 -15.71 -5.47 -3.21
C ALA A 109 -16.84 -5.62 -4.26
N ALA A 110 -16.64 -5.17 -5.51
CA ALA A 110 -17.63 -5.27 -6.57
C ALA A 110 -18.08 -6.72 -6.79
N GLY A 111 -19.40 -6.95 -6.76
CA GLY A 111 -19.98 -8.29 -6.87
C GLY A 111 -19.87 -9.16 -5.61
N ARG A 112 -19.28 -8.64 -4.51
CA ARG A 112 -19.20 -9.30 -3.21
C ARG A 112 -20.13 -8.67 -2.16
N LEU A 113 -20.38 -7.37 -2.31
CA LEU A 113 -21.28 -6.60 -1.45
C LEU A 113 -22.37 -5.97 -2.31
N PRO A 114 -23.53 -5.63 -1.68
CA PRO A 114 -24.55 -4.81 -2.32
C PRO A 114 -23.96 -3.47 -2.80
N ASP A 115 -24.40 -2.96 -3.95
CA ASP A 115 -23.94 -1.68 -4.49
C ASP A 115 -24.08 -0.50 -3.51
N ALA A 116 -25.10 -0.56 -2.66
CA ALA A 116 -25.33 0.44 -1.62
C ALA A 116 -24.23 0.48 -0.54
N GLU A 117 -23.42 -0.56 -0.39
CA GLU A 117 -22.35 -0.68 0.59
C GLU A 117 -20.96 -0.39 -0.02
N LEU A 118 -20.85 -0.38 -1.35
CA LEU A 118 -19.59 -0.16 -2.04
C LEU A 118 -19.04 1.24 -1.74
N GLY A 119 -17.81 1.29 -1.25
CA GLY A 119 -17.11 2.54 -0.91
C GLY A 119 -17.65 3.26 0.33
N ARG A 120 -18.58 2.66 1.07
CA ARG A 120 -19.18 3.27 2.27
C ARG A 120 -18.52 2.77 3.55
N PRO A 121 -18.05 3.67 4.41
CA PRO A 121 -17.57 3.32 5.74
C PRO A 121 -18.71 2.76 6.60
N ARG A 122 -18.38 1.83 7.52
CA ARG A 122 -19.34 1.15 8.39
C ARG A 122 -20.05 2.07 9.37
N GLY A 123 -19.42 3.17 9.79
CA GLY A 123 -19.98 4.05 10.79
C GLY A 123 -19.30 5.41 10.88
N ARG A 124 -19.75 6.19 11.85
CA ARG A 124 -19.28 7.58 12.03
C ARG A 124 -17.81 7.64 12.44
N GLN A 125 -17.37 6.73 13.29
CA GLN A 125 -15.97 6.69 13.77
C GLN A 125 -15.01 6.43 12.61
N GLU A 126 -15.37 5.48 11.74
CA GLU A 126 -14.59 5.14 10.53
C GLU A 126 -14.53 6.32 9.55
N VAL A 127 -15.65 7.05 9.39
CA VAL A 127 -15.67 8.28 8.58
C VAL A 127 -14.70 9.33 9.13
N GLU A 128 -14.70 9.56 10.44
CA GLU A 128 -13.81 10.52 11.08
C GLU A 128 -12.34 10.11 10.92
N ARG A 129 -12.05 8.83 11.04
CA ARG A 129 -10.68 8.32 10.84
C ARG A 129 -10.22 8.48 9.38
N LEU A 130 -11.07 8.15 8.43
CA LEU A 130 -10.78 8.39 7.00
C LEU A 130 -10.56 9.87 6.67
N ARG A 131 -11.33 10.78 7.31
CA ARG A 131 -11.09 12.23 7.18
C ARG A 131 -9.71 12.63 7.65
N GLY A 132 -9.29 12.14 8.82
CA GLY A 132 -7.93 12.37 9.32
C GLY A 132 -6.84 11.89 8.35
N LEU A 133 -7.03 10.72 7.71
CA LEU A 133 -6.12 10.26 6.65
C LEU A 133 -6.20 11.14 5.40
N GLY A 134 -7.38 11.63 5.03
CA GLY A 134 -7.56 12.56 3.93
C GLY A 134 -6.81 13.88 4.16
N ASP A 135 -6.93 14.44 5.36
CA ASP A 135 -6.22 15.66 5.77
C ASP A 135 -4.69 15.43 5.79
N LEU A 136 -4.26 14.25 6.23
CA LEU A 136 -2.86 13.83 6.18
C LEU A 136 -2.31 13.86 4.75
N LEU A 137 -3.07 13.34 3.79
CA LEU A 137 -2.65 13.24 2.39
C LEU A 137 -2.75 14.57 1.64
N SER A 138 -3.68 15.44 2.01
CA SER A 138 -3.93 16.72 1.33
C SER A 138 -2.93 17.81 1.74
N ALA A 139 -2.32 17.71 2.92
CA ALA A 139 -1.40 18.73 3.39
C ALA A 139 0.00 18.54 2.76
N ASP A 140 0.65 19.69 2.51
CA ASP A 140 2.08 19.71 2.21
C ASP A 140 2.86 19.47 3.51
N ARG A 141 3.60 18.38 3.58
CA ARG A 141 4.27 17.92 4.79
C ARG A 141 5.75 17.64 4.54
N SER A 142 6.54 17.89 5.58
CA SER A 142 7.96 17.52 5.61
C SER A 142 8.21 16.05 5.88
N THR A 143 7.22 15.32 6.40
CA THR A 143 7.33 13.88 6.66
C THR A 143 7.57 13.10 5.36
N PRO A 144 8.58 12.20 5.32
CA PRO A 144 8.88 11.39 4.14
C PRO A 144 7.69 10.59 3.64
N ALA A 145 7.53 10.53 2.32
CA ALA A 145 6.39 9.87 1.67
C ALA A 145 6.25 8.37 2.03
N LEU A 146 7.36 7.66 2.22
CA LEU A 146 7.36 6.27 2.67
C LEU A 146 6.73 6.12 4.08
N ILE A 147 7.01 7.05 5.00
CA ILE A 147 6.39 7.07 6.33
C ILE A 147 4.89 7.35 6.22
N ILE A 148 4.49 8.30 5.35
CA ILE A 148 3.08 8.59 5.11
C ILE A 148 2.36 7.34 4.55
N ALA A 149 2.95 6.66 3.58
CA ALA A 149 2.40 5.45 2.98
C ALA A 149 2.18 4.35 4.02
N SER A 150 3.19 4.11 4.89
CA SER A 150 3.08 3.10 5.95
C SER A 150 2.03 3.44 7.02
N VAL A 151 1.84 4.72 7.36
CA VAL A 151 0.77 5.16 8.27
C VAL A 151 -0.61 4.97 7.64
N VAL A 152 -0.79 5.35 6.37
CA VAL A 152 -2.04 5.15 5.63
C VAL A 152 -2.40 3.68 5.57
N HIS A 153 -1.42 2.82 5.28
CA HIS A 153 -1.62 1.36 5.28
C HIS A 153 -2.09 0.85 6.65
N ALA A 154 -1.30 1.12 7.69
CA ALA A 154 -1.61 0.60 9.02
C ALA A 154 -2.97 1.07 9.53
N ASP A 155 -3.30 2.34 9.34
CA ASP A 155 -4.60 2.88 9.73
C ASP A 155 -5.76 2.19 8.99
N LEU A 156 -5.68 2.07 7.65
CA LEU A 156 -6.74 1.40 6.89
C LEU A 156 -6.88 -0.07 7.26
N ALA A 157 -5.77 -0.78 7.47
CA ALA A 157 -5.79 -2.18 7.83
C ALA A 157 -6.34 -2.43 9.23
N THR A 158 -5.98 -1.59 10.22
CA THR A 158 -6.35 -1.80 11.63
C THR A 158 -7.72 -1.23 11.99
N VAL A 159 -8.09 -0.07 11.43
CA VAL A 159 -9.43 0.53 11.60
C VAL A 159 -10.47 -0.27 10.83
N ALA A 160 -10.08 -0.88 9.71
CA ALA A 160 -10.96 -1.66 8.84
C ALA A 160 -12.28 -0.92 8.52
N PRO A 161 -12.22 0.26 7.88
CA PRO A 161 -13.36 1.17 7.81
C PRO A 161 -14.52 0.67 6.96
N PHE A 162 -14.32 -0.32 6.11
CA PHE A 162 -15.33 -0.86 5.20
C PHE A 162 -15.85 -2.22 5.66
N GLY A 163 -16.94 -2.68 5.03
CA GLY A 163 -17.57 -3.97 5.35
C GLY A 163 -16.69 -5.19 5.06
N SER A 164 -15.73 -5.07 4.13
CA SER A 164 -14.82 -6.13 3.70
C SER A 164 -13.58 -5.57 3.03
N HIS A 165 -12.65 -6.44 2.56
CA HIS A 165 -11.51 -6.13 1.70
C HIS A 165 -10.55 -5.04 2.25
N ASN A 166 -10.59 -4.75 3.55
CA ASN A 166 -9.80 -3.66 4.12
C ASN A 166 -8.29 -3.86 3.96
N GLY A 167 -7.79 -5.09 4.06
CA GLY A 167 -6.38 -5.40 3.84
C GLY A 167 -5.95 -5.13 2.38
N ILE A 168 -6.74 -5.57 1.41
CA ILE A 168 -6.50 -5.28 -0.02
C ILE A 168 -6.50 -3.77 -0.26
N VAL A 169 -7.48 -3.05 0.30
CA VAL A 169 -7.57 -1.58 0.18
C VAL A 169 -6.38 -0.88 0.83
N ALA A 170 -5.93 -1.34 2.00
CA ALA A 170 -4.82 -0.75 2.73
C ALA A 170 -3.50 -0.84 1.93
N ARG A 171 -3.17 -2.02 1.41
CA ARG A 171 -1.97 -2.24 0.58
C ARG A 171 -2.04 -1.47 -0.74
N ALA A 172 -3.22 -1.44 -1.38
CA ALA A 172 -3.42 -0.65 -2.59
C ALA A 172 -3.28 0.86 -2.34
N ALA A 173 -3.80 1.38 -1.22
CA ALA A 173 -3.64 2.78 -0.84
C ALA A 173 -2.18 3.13 -0.56
N GLU A 174 -1.43 2.25 0.11
CA GLU A 174 0.01 2.39 0.32
C GLU A 174 0.76 2.57 -1.00
N ARG A 175 0.57 1.63 -1.95
CA ARG A 175 1.18 1.72 -3.28
C ARG A 175 0.77 3.00 -4.01
N LEU A 176 -0.50 3.38 -3.92
CA LEU A 176 -1.01 4.59 -4.55
C LEU A 176 -0.35 5.86 -3.99
N VAL A 177 -0.05 5.89 -2.68
CA VAL A 177 0.70 6.98 -2.06
C VAL A 177 2.12 7.06 -2.58
N LEU A 178 2.82 5.92 -2.76
CA LEU A 178 4.18 5.90 -3.33
C LEU A 178 4.21 6.53 -4.73
N VAL A 179 3.24 6.20 -5.58
CA VAL A 179 3.12 6.76 -6.93
C VAL A 179 2.77 8.24 -6.87
N ALA A 180 1.74 8.61 -6.08
CA ALA A 180 1.25 9.97 -5.98
C ALA A 180 2.30 10.93 -5.43
N ARG A 181 3.16 10.47 -4.52
CA ARG A 181 4.23 11.26 -3.90
C ARG A 181 5.58 11.17 -4.64
N GLY A 182 5.63 10.49 -5.78
CA GLY A 182 6.82 10.42 -6.62
C GLY A 182 7.97 9.59 -6.05
N VAL A 183 7.68 8.66 -5.12
CA VAL A 183 8.66 7.67 -4.66
C VAL A 183 8.93 6.66 -5.77
N ASP A 184 7.85 6.16 -6.36
CA ASP A 184 7.87 5.19 -7.46
C ASP A 184 6.82 5.57 -8.52
N PRO A 185 7.10 6.57 -9.37
CA PRO A 185 6.13 7.09 -10.33
C PRO A 185 5.60 6.07 -11.33
N THR A 186 6.33 5.01 -11.54
CA THR A 186 6.03 3.94 -12.52
C THR A 186 5.47 2.67 -11.87
N SER A 187 5.31 2.68 -10.54
CA SER A 187 4.75 1.56 -9.77
C SER A 187 5.48 0.24 -9.98
N LEU A 188 6.81 0.25 -9.85
CA LEU A 188 7.69 -0.91 -10.05
C LEU A 188 8.10 -1.60 -8.74
N VAL A 189 8.05 -0.90 -7.63
CA VAL A 189 8.12 -1.51 -6.29
C VAL A 189 6.84 -2.29 -6.06
N VAL A 190 6.93 -3.46 -5.44
CA VAL A 190 5.79 -4.33 -5.13
C VAL A 190 5.65 -4.45 -3.60
N PRO A 191 5.12 -3.42 -2.90
CA PRO A 191 5.04 -3.40 -1.44
C PRO A 191 4.28 -4.62 -0.89
N GLU A 192 3.23 -5.05 -1.59
CA GLU A 192 2.42 -6.20 -1.22
C GLU A 192 3.26 -7.49 -1.15
N ALA A 193 4.21 -7.65 -2.08
CA ALA A 193 5.13 -8.79 -2.06
C ALA A 193 6.13 -8.70 -0.91
N GLY A 194 6.55 -7.48 -0.55
CA GLY A 194 7.36 -7.26 0.65
C GLY A 194 6.63 -7.68 1.93
N HIS A 195 5.36 -7.28 2.07
CA HIS A 195 4.53 -7.71 3.20
C HIS A 195 4.30 -9.23 3.21
N LEU A 196 4.15 -9.84 2.03
CA LEU A 196 3.98 -11.30 1.93
C LEU A 196 5.27 -12.04 2.32
N ALA A 197 6.42 -11.55 1.90
CA ALA A 197 7.72 -12.15 2.24
C ALA A 197 8.01 -12.12 3.75
N LEU A 198 7.45 -11.12 4.47
CA LEU A 198 7.59 -10.90 5.90
C LEU A 198 6.25 -11.09 6.62
N ARG A 199 5.47 -12.11 6.25
CA ARG A 199 4.07 -12.26 6.66
C ARG A 199 3.88 -12.31 8.17
N GLU A 200 4.70 -13.05 8.90
CA GLU A 200 4.57 -13.19 10.36
C GLU A 200 4.83 -11.86 11.07
N GLU A 201 5.86 -11.14 10.63
CA GLU A 201 6.22 -9.80 11.10
C GLU A 201 5.13 -8.78 10.73
N TYR A 202 4.56 -8.87 9.52
CA TYR A 202 3.45 -8.04 9.06
C TYR A 202 2.26 -8.13 10.01
N GLU A 203 1.79 -9.34 10.26
CA GLU A 203 0.64 -9.59 11.12
C GLU A 203 0.91 -9.16 12.58
N SER A 204 2.12 -9.43 13.08
CA SER A 204 2.52 -9.04 14.44
C SER A 204 2.60 -7.53 14.61
N ASN A 205 3.22 -6.83 13.65
CA ASN A 205 3.39 -5.38 13.71
C ASN A 205 2.08 -4.62 13.50
N LEU A 206 1.14 -5.12 12.68
CA LEU A 206 -0.21 -4.54 12.59
C LEU A 206 -0.96 -4.64 13.92
N ARG A 207 -0.87 -5.78 14.61
CA ARG A 207 -1.45 -5.90 15.96
C ARG A 207 -0.80 -4.93 16.96
N GLY A 208 0.51 -4.75 16.87
CA GLY A 208 1.24 -3.76 17.66
C GLY A 208 0.77 -2.33 17.39
N TYR A 209 0.64 -1.96 16.12
CA TYR A 209 0.14 -0.65 15.69
C TYR A 209 -1.29 -0.39 16.18
N ALA A 210 -2.18 -1.39 16.07
CA ALA A 210 -3.56 -1.30 16.51
C ALA A 210 -3.73 -0.99 18.01
N SER A 211 -2.70 -1.29 18.83
CA SER A 211 -2.71 -0.95 20.25
C SER A 211 -2.66 0.57 20.52
N GLY A 212 -2.26 1.37 19.53
CA GLY A 212 -2.04 2.81 19.67
C GLY A 212 -0.84 3.20 20.56
N GLN A 213 -0.09 2.21 21.05
CA GLN A 213 1.09 2.47 21.86
C GLN A 213 2.26 2.95 20.99
N ARG A 214 3.05 3.90 21.53
CA ARG A 214 4.24 4.44 20.83
C ARG A 214 5.22 3.34 20.39
N SER A 215 5.41 2.32 21.19
CA SER A 215 6.26 1.17 20.85
C SER A 215 5.73 0.38 19.66
N GLY A 216 4.41 0.15 19.59
CA GLY A 216 3.78 -0.54 18.48
C GLY A 216 3.89 0.25 17.17
N ILE A 217 3.69 1.57 17.23
CA ILE A 217 3.87 2.46 16.08
C ILE A 217 5.35 2.46 15.63
N HIS A 218 6.29 2.50 16.57
CA HIS A 218 7.73 2.46 16.28
C HIS A 218 8.10 1.15 15.56
N SER A 219 7.70 0.00 16.13
CA SER A 219 7.98 -1.31 15.53
C SER A 219 7.38 -1.43 14.13
N TRP A 220 6.15 -0.94 13.94
CA TRP A 220 5.52 -0.91 12.62
C TRP A 220 6.34 -0.12 11.59
N LEU A 221 6.86 1.07 11.97
CA LEU A 221 7.63 1.89 11.03
C LEU A 221 8.95 1.23 10.64
N LEU A 222 9.69 0.62 11.58
CA LEU A 222 10.91 -0.10 11.26
C LEU A 222 10.64 -1.30 10.35
N TYR A 223 9.61 -2.07 10.67
CA TYR A 223 9.13 -3.17 9.84
C TYR A 223 8.73 -2.67 8.42
N ALA A 224 7.98 -1.57 8.31
CA ALA A 224 7.53 -1.05 7.02
C ALA A 224 8.71 -0.64 6.11
N ALA A 225 9.78 -0.07 6.67
CA ALA A 225 10.99 0.22 5.91
C ALA A 225 11.63 -1.06 5.31
N GLU A 226 11.66 -2.14 6.08
CA GLU A 226 12.14 -3.45 5.62
C GLU A 226 11.22 -4.04 4.55
N ALA A 227 9.90 -3.98 4.75
CA ALA A 227 8.90 -4.45 3.79
C ALA A 227 8.99 -3.70 2.45
N PHE A 228 9.20 -2.39 2.45
CA PHE A 228 9.43 -1.64 1.21
C PHE A 228 10.72 -2.07 0.50
N SER A 229 11.79 -2.35 1.26
CA SER A 229 13.04 -2.87 0.69
C SER A 229 12.83 -4.25 0.05
N ALA A 230 12.13 -5.16 0.72
CA ALA A 230 11.74 -6.46 0.16
C ALA A 230 10.81 -6.31 -1.06
N GLY A 231 9.91 -5.32 -1.03
CA GLY A 231 9.06 -4.98 -2.19
C GLY A 231 9.83 -4.47 -3.39
N ALA A 232 10.94 -3.76 -3.18
CA ALA A 232 11.84 -3.35 -4.25
C ALA A 232 12.61 -4.54 -4.84
N GLU A 233 13.01 -5.51 -4.02
CA GLU A 233 13.62 -6.77 -4.50
C GLU A 233 12.63 -7.61 -5.32
N ALA A 234 11.33 -7.57 -5.03
CA ALA A 234 10.28 -8.25 -5.78
C ALA A 234 9.90 -7.56 -7.10
N SER A 235 10.52 -6.44 -7.43
CA SER A 235 10.29 -5.71 -8.67
C SER A 235 10.52 -6.59 -9.91
N PRO A 236 9.67 -6.49 -10.97
CA PRO A 236 9.91 -7.18 -12.23
C PRO A 236 11.18 -6.71 -12.96
N LEU A 237 11.81 -5.63 -12.52
CA LEU A 237 13.12 -5.19 -13.02
C LEU A 237 14.27 -6.10 -12.56
N ARG A 238 14.11 -6.80 -11.46
CA ARG A 238 15.07 -7.78 -10.94
C ARG A 238 14.73 -9.16 -11.47
N ARG A 239 15.18 -9.48 -12.68
CA ARG A 239 14.83 -10.70 -13.42
C ARG A 239 15.43 -12.01 -12.87
N ASP A 240 16.35 -11.95 -11.92
CA ASP A 240 17.20 -13.09 -11.55
C ASP A 240 16.93 -13.63 -10.13
N ALA A 241 15.76 -13.36 -9.55
CA ALA A 241 15.41 -13.81 -8.19
C ALA A 241 14.23 -14.79 -8.16
N LEU A 242 14.08 -15.63 -9.20
CA LEU A 242 13.18 -16.80 -9.20
C LEU A 242 13.85 -18.00 -9.81
#